data_42e37968685bfb26412431bcff06cf51
#
_entry.id   42e37968685bfb26412431bcff06cf51
#
_cell.length_a   1.000
_cell.length_b   1.000
_cell.length_c   1.000
_cell.angle_alpha   90.00
_cell.angle_beta   90.00
_cell.angle_gamma   90.00
#
_symmetry.space_group_name_H-M   'P 1'
#
loop_
_entity.id
_entity.type
_entity.pdbx_description
1 polymer ?
#
loop_
_entity_poly.entity_id
_entity_poly.type
_entity_poly.pdbx_seq_one_letter_code
_entity_poly.pdbx_strand_id
1 'polypeptide(L)'
;MKFNLSRVTILLLCVNSFGLFAQQTDIDSLTVQTTNLEEVVISDSRFPLKRSQSGKPIVKINADEISKFQGLGLSELVRQYAGIEIIGSQSYAGQNKTISLRGGRNRQVLILIDGVRVSDPSRIDNDFNLNFLSLDQIESIEIMKGASSTLYGSSAATGVIQIQTKKVETGFRASLQSSFGSDQDQDSSFDLNLFKNSLDLSYGTGKISAKAYAFSHETNGMSAVIGPELDPFSHYNIGASMRFKPNAKFDLRSGYDRSSINSDYDNSFPLEDANFKLITTMDRFHISPDYNYTNGGASLKFGYQKIARDFQSAYPFQTEGENTQIEVNNRYVFGSKLYTVLGSLYQKQKADYEGGQELSQTDFFGNVVAVFSDRFRVNIGGRLNSHSTYGNHFTYSINPSFQLVQNDKQSLKFLGALSSAFIAPSLYQLYDLYSGNEDLEPEENTSFETGLEYIISDWNMSATYFYRNENPSLIYDLSTYRYENAQEEATYSGMEIQFSGSLADKLRLNQQTTFTSTKDGDLRYLPKFSSQTALSYSFNTNRQLSLRFQAVGERFGLDNTTLLEGYELFHLSYKNDLKNIPLTFSIHATNIFNANYVEIEQYSTRGRNFIVALNYRFP
;
A
#
# COMPACT_ATOMS: atom_id res chain seq x y z
N MET A 1 0.64 -38.56 8.75
CA MET A 1 -0.73 -38.93 8.32
C MET A 1 -0.70 -39.24 6.82
N LYS A 2 -0.93 -40.50 6.38
CA LYS A 2 -0.77 -40.88 4.97
C LYS A 2 -1.90 -40.26 4.15
N PHE A 3 -1.64 -39.27 3.32
CA PHE A 3 -2.59 -38.70 2.39
C PHE A 3 -2.77 -39.61 1.16
N ASN A 4 -4.00 -39.92 0.84
CA ASN A 4 -4.39 -40.77 -0.27
C ASN A 4 -4.25 -40.02 -1.62
N LEU A 5 -3.25 -40.36 -2.40
CA LEU A 5 -2.94 -39.81 -3.75
C LEU A 5 -4.12 -39.85 -4.76
N SER A 6 -5.15 -40.63 -4.46
CA SER A 6 -6.31 -40.78 -5.33
C SER A 6 -7.22 -39.57 -5.45
N ARG A 7 -7.21 -38.65 -4.49
CA ARG A 7 -8.03 -37.42 -4.51
C ARG A 7 -7.43 -36.29 -5.35
N VAL A 8 -6.11 -36.25 -5.47
CA VAL A 8 -5.39 -35.23 -6.30
C VAL A 8 -5.51 -35.59 -7.79
N THR A 9 -5.51 -36.87 -8.12
CA THR A 9 -5.64 -37.35 -9.51
C THR A 9 -7.03 -37.09 -10.11
N ILE A 10 -8.08 -37.08 -9.30
CA ILE A 10 -9.46 -36.77 -9.75
C ILE A 10 -9.59 -35.27 -10.08
N LEU A 11 -8.90 -34.37 -9.35
CA LEU A 11 -8.95 -32.92 -9.62
C LEU A 11 -8.21 -32.57 -10.92
N LEU A 12 -7.11 -33.23 -11.22
CA LEU A 12 -6.34 -33.05 -12.46
C LEU A 12 -7.04 -33.64 -13.69
N LEU A 13 -7.80 -34.72 -13.53
CA LEU A 13 -8.60 -35.33 -14.61
C LEU A 13 -9.84 -34.50 -14.98
N CYS A 14 -10.43 -33.76 -14.03
CA CYS A 14 -11.53 -32.83 -14.31
C CYS A 14 -11.10 -31.64 -15.16
N VAL A 15 -9.84 -31.17 -15.06
CA VAL A 15 -9.33 -30.07 -15.85
C VAL A 15 -9.10 -30.42 -17.32
N ASN A 16 -8.75 -31.68 -17.61
CA ASN A 16 -8.49 -32.15 -18.99
C ASN A 16 -9.74 -32.48 -19.81
N SER A 17 -10.89 -32.73 -19.18
CA SER A 17 -12.12 -33.10 -19.89
C SER A 17 -12.93 -31.92 -20.43
N PHE A 18 -12.59 -30.67 -20.07
CA PHE A 18 -13.26 -29.46 -20.56
C PHE A 18 -12.59 -28.76 -21.76
N GLY A 19 -11.52 -29.33 -22.30
CA GLY A 19 -10.71 -28.73 -23.37
C GLY A 19 -11.19 -28.96 -24.83
N LEU A 20 -12.31 -29.68 -25.09
CA LEU A 20 -12.63 -30.18 -26.43
C LEU A 20 -13.85 -29.55 -27.14
N PHE A 21 -14.34 -28.41 -26.68
CA PHE A 21 -15.33 -27.64 -27.46
C PHE A 21 -14.78 -26.25 -27.81
N ALA A 22 -13.89 -26.20 -28.79
CA ALA A 22 -13.51 -24.98 -29.46
C ALA A 22 -14.54 -24.68 -30.57
N GLN A 23 -15.54 -23.88 -30.25
CA GLN A 23 -16.37 -23.22 -31.25
C GLN A 23 -15.80 -21.84 -31.51
N GLN A 24 -15.48 -21.60 -32.77
CA GLN A 24 -15.02 -20.35 -33.34
C GLN A 24 -16.11 -19.29 -33.14
N THR A 25 -15.86 -18.27 -32.33
CA THR A 25 -16.69 -17.09 -32.22
C THR A 25 -15.83 -15.85 -32.39
N ASP A 26 -16.40 -14.89 -33.09
CA ASP A 26 -15.85 -13.64 -33.55
C ASP A 26 -14.93 -12.94 -32.55
N ILE A 27 -13.86 -12.40 -33.09
CA ILE A 27 -12.88 -11.57 -32.37
C ILE A 27 -13.56 -10.22 -32.11
N ASP A 28 -14.30 -10.13 -31.00
CA ASP A 28 -14.58 -8.83 -30.41
C ASP A 28 -13.25 -8.24 -29.95
N SER A 29 -12.97 -7.06 -30.40
CA SER A 29 -11.77 -6.29 -30.12
C SER A 29 -11.46 -6.37 -28.62
N LEU A 30 -10.32 -6.96 -28.28
CA LEU A 30 -9.72 -6.87 -26.96
C LEU A 30 -9.66 -5.39 -26.58
N THR A 31 -10.49 -4.96 -25.66
CA THR A 31 -10.34 -3.65 -25.04
C THR A 31 -9.07 -3.72 -24.23
N VAL A 32 -7.98 -3.36 -24.88
CA VAL A 32 -6.70 -3.09 -24.22
C VAL A 32 -7.00 -1.96 -23.23
N GLN A 33 -6.83 -2.21 -21.93
CA GLN A 33 -6.82 -1.13 -20.95
C GLN A 33 -5.66 -0.20 -21.30
N THR A 34 -5.93 0.76 -22.16
CA THR A 34 -5.09 1.93 -22.30
C THR A 34 -5.13 2.63 -20.95
N THR A 35 -3.96 3.01 -20.42
CA THR A 35 -3.87 3.91 -19.27
C THR A 35 -4.59 5.19 -19.71
N ASN A 36 -5.83 5.33 -19.31
CA ASN A 36 -6.73 6.29 -19.91
C ASN A 36 -6.30 7.68 -19.44
N LEU A 37 -5.98 8.59 -20.35
CA LEU A 37 -5.75 10.01 -20.05
C LEU A 37 -6.92 10.63 -19.26
N GLU A 38 -8.07 10.01 -19.36
CA GLU A 38 -9.30 10.35 -18.64
C GLU A 38 -9.45 9.67 -17.28
N GLU A 39 -8.48 8.84 -16.85
CA GLU A 39 -8.52 8.21 -15.54
C GLU A 39 -8.62 9.26 -14.44
N VAL A 40 -9.66 9.13 -13.61
CA VAL A 40 -9.93 10.07 -12.53
C VAL A 40 -9.15 9.66 -11.29
N VAL A 41 -8.41 10.61 -10.71
CA VAL A 41 -7.68 10.49 -9.45
C VAL A 41 -8.19 11.54 -8.46
N ILE A 42 -8.11 11.25 -7.18
CA ILE A 42 -8.61 12.11 -6.09
C ILE A 42 -7.47 12.61 -5.21
N SER A 43 -6.37 11.87 -5.15
CA SER A 43 -5.29 12.07 -4.18
C SER A 43 -4.56 13.42 -4.31
N ASP A 44 -4.36 13.93 -5.52
CA ASP A 44 -3.58 15.18 -5.72
C ASP A 44 -4.30 16.47 -5.28
N SER A 45 -5.61 16.48 -5.29
CA SER A 45 -6.37 17.73 -5.07
C SER A 45 -7.61 17.58 -4.20
N ARG A 46 -7.91 16.35 -3.75
CA ARG A 46 -9.18 15.98 -3.09
C ARG A 46 -10.43 16.22 -3.96
N PHE A 47 -10.25 16.58 -5.22
CA PHE A 47 -11.25 16.58 -6.26
C PHE A 47 -11.06 15.38 -7.19
N PRO A 48 -12.14 14.86 -7.79
CA PRO A 48 -12.02 13.93 -8.91
C PRO A 48 -11.49 14.71 -10.13
N LEU A 49 -10.18 14.68 -10.33
CA LEU A 49 -9.49 15.26 -11.49
C LEU A 49 -9.00 14.17 -12.43
N LYS A 50 -8.91 14.48 -13.72
CA LYS A 50 -8.23 13.58 -14.65
C LYS A 50 -6.74 13.48 -14.27
N ARG A 51 -6.15 12.28 -14.36
CA ARG A 51 -4.73 12.05 -14.09
C ARG A 51 -3.83 12.97 -14.93
N SER A 52 -4.22 13.24 -16.19
CA SER A 52 -3.54 14.23 -17.04
C SER A 52 -3.46 15.62 -16.42
N GLN A 53 -4.28 15.90 -15.44
CA GLN A 53 -4.39 17.19 -14.74
C GLN A 53 -3.60 17.27 -13.45
N SER A 54 -3.02 16.18 -12.97
CA SER A 54 -2.17 16.17 -11.79
C SER A 54 -0.77 16.70 -12.10
N GLY A 55 -0.22 17.50 -11.18
CA GLY A 55 1.18 17.94 -11.19
C GLY A 55 2.13 16.95 -10.55
N LYS A 56 1.61 15.86 -9.93
CA LYS A 56 2.40 14.83 -9.27
C LYS A 56 2.28 13.48 -9.96
N PRO A 57 3.31 12.62 -9.85
CA PRO A 57 3.21 11.23 -10.28
C PRO A 57 2.22 10.47 -9.40
N ILE A 58 1.15 9.94 -10.00
CA ILE A 58 0.15 9.12 -9.33
C ILE A 58 0.06 7.77 -10.01
N VAL A 59 0.18 6.72 -9.21
CA VAL A 59 -0.15 5.35 -9.59
C VAL A 59 -1.56 5.05 -9.15
N LYS A 60 -2.39 4.53 -10.04
CA LYS A 60 -3.71 3.99 -9.69
C LYS A 60 -3.76 2.52 -10.04
N ILE A 61 -4.08 1.71 -9.04
CA ILE A 61 -4.24 0.28 -9.13
C ILE A 61 -5.74 0.01 -9.04
N ASN A 62 -6.31 -0.48 -10.11
CA ASN A 62 -7.75 -0.75 -10.19
C ASN A 62 -8.09 -2.21 -9.84
N ALA A 63 -9.38 -2.53 -9.78
CA ALA A 63 -9.88 -3.86 -9.42
C ALA A 63 -9.36 -4.97 -10.36
N ASP A 64 -9.13 -4.68 -11.64
CA ASP A 64 -8.59 -5.68 -12.59
C ASP A 64 -7.13 -6.02 -12.25
N GLU A 65 -6.30 -5.01 -11.94
CA GLU A 65 -4.92 -5.24 -11.51
C GLU A 65 -4.88 -6.00 -10.18
N ILE A 66 -5.73 -5.62 -9.21
CA ILE A 66 -5.86 -6.31 -7.93
C ILE A 66 -6.24 -7.78 -8.14
N SER A 67 -7.15 -8.06 -9.06
CA SER A 67 -7.63 -9.42 -9.33
C SER A 67 -6.54 -10.38 -9.85
N LYS A 68 -5.45 -9.87 -10.44
CA LYS A 68 -4.31 -10.67 -10.92
C LYS A 68 -3.42 -11.16 -9.76
N PHE A 69 -3.57 -10.57 -8.57
CA PHE A 69 -2.82 -10.91 -7.35
C PHE A 69 -3.68 -11.64 -6.32
N GLN A 70 -4.83 -12.14 -6.73
CA GLN A 70 -5.73 -12.88 -5.86
C GLN A 70 -5.02 -14.11 -5.26
N GLY A 71 -5.13 -14.29 -3.92
CA GLY A 71 -4.39 -15.31 -3.18
C GLY A 71 -3.00 -14.86 -2.69
N LEU A 72 -2.40 -13.87 -3.33
CA LEU A 72 -1.18 -13.20 -2.86
C LEU A 72 -1.53 -12.15 -1.77
N GLY A 73 -0.61 -11.29 -1.41
CA GLY A 73 -0.82 -10.23 -0.41
C GLY A 73 -0.81 -8.82 -1.01
N LEU A 74 -1.26 -7.83 -0.24
CA LEU A 74 -1.20 -6.42 -0.62
C LEU A 74 0.24 -5.98 -0.91
N SER A 75 1.20 -6.41 -0.10
CA SER A 75 2.63 -6.13 -0.27
C SER A 75 3.15 -6.62 -1.63
N GLU A 76 2.73 -7.81 -2.08
CA GLU A 76 3.14 -8.36 -3.38
C GLU A 76 2.60 -7.54 -4.57
N LEU A 77 1.42 -6.94 -4.43
CA LEU A 77 0.85 -6.07 -5.44
C LEU A 77 1.56 -4.71 -5.47
N VAL A 78 1.69 -4.06 -4.32
CA VAL A 78 2.17 -2.69 -4.24
C VAL A 78 3.65 -2.57 -4.60
N ARG A 79 4.46 -3.58 -4.26
CA ARG A 79 5.90 -3.63 -4.64
C ARG A 79 6.17 -3.72 -6.15
N GLN A 80 5.14 -3.98 -6.98
CA GLN A 80 5.31 -4.01 -8.44
C GLN A 80 5.50 -2.62 -9.06
N TYR A 81 5.40 -1.56 -8.27
CA TYR A 81 5.45 -0.18 -8.77
C TYR A 81 6.76 0.51 -8.38
N ALA A 82 7.34 1.25 -9.32
CA ALA A 82 8.62 1.95 -9.13
C ALA A 82 8.62 2.85 -7.88
N GLY A 83 9.76 2.95 -7.21
CA GLY A 83 9.94 3.78 -6.02
C GLY A 83 9.29 3.24 -4.74
N ILE A 84 8.76 2.02 -4.77
CA ILE A 84 8.08 1.39 -3.64
C ILE A 84 8.84 0.13 -3.24
N GLU A 85 9.32 0.11 -2.01
CA GLU A 85 9.93 -1.07 -1.41
C GLU A 85 9.13 -1.51 -0.18
N ILE A 86 8.93 -2.80 -0.02
CA ILE A 86 8.26 -3.40 1.13
C ILE A 86 9.24 -4.35 1.80
N ILE A 87 9.86 -3.88 2.88
CA ILE A 87 10.78 -4.68 3.68
C ILE A 87 9.97 -5.70 4.49
N GLY A 88 10.44 -6.94 4.59
CA GLY A 88 9.76 -8.04 5.25
C GLY A 88 8.69 -8.73 4.40
N SER A 89 8.51 -8.32 3.14
CA SER A 89 7.49 -8.92 2.27
C SER A 89 7.82 -10.36 1.86
N GLN A 90 9.09 -10.72 1.86
CA GLN A 90 9.57 -12.07 1.53
C GLN A 90 9.96 -12.90 2.75
N SER A 91 9.74 -12.39 3.95
CA SER A 91 9.97 -13.09 5.19
C SER A 91 8.71 -13.88 5.63
N TYR A 92 8.75 -14.49 6.81
CA TYR A 92 7.61 -15.23 7.36
C TYR A 92 6.33 -14.37 7.46
N ALA A 93 5.17 -15.01 7.61
CA ALA A 93 3.88 -14.32 7.50
C ALA A 93 3.68 -13.26 8.61
N GLY A 94 4.19 -13.52 9.82
CA GLY A 94 4.07 -12.65 11.00
C GLY A 94 4.96 -11.40 10.93
N GLN A 95 5.97 -11.39 10.04
CA GLN A 95 6.87 -10.25 9.89
C GLN A 95 6.08 -8.96 9.63
N ASN A 96 6.42 -7.91 10.37
CA ASN A 96 5.90 -6.59 10.07
C ASN A 96 6.38 -6.13 8.67
N LYS A 97 5.44 -5.68 7.86
CA LYS A 97 5.74 -5.22 6.49
C LYS A 97 5.82 -3.71 6.46
N THR A 98 7.05 -3.21 6.43
CA THR A 98 7.36 -1.78 6.38
C THR A 98 7.39 -1.27 4.94
N ILE A 99 6.78 -0.11 4.75
CA ILE A 99 6.69 0.54 3.44
C ILE A 99 7.70 1.68 3.35
N SER A 100 8.47 1.69 2.27
CA SER A 100 9.36 2.79 1.89
C SER A 100 8.97 3.35 0.53
N LEU A 101 8.89 4.65 0.43
CA LEU A 101 8.72 5.36 -0.83
C LEU A 101 9.97 6.22 -1.09
N ARG A 102 10.67 5.96 -2.21
CA ARG A 102 11.83 6.76 -2.66
C ARG A 102 12.89 6.92 -1.58
N GLY A 103 13.24 5.82 -0.90
CA GLY A 103 14.21 5.83 0.21
C GLY A 103 13.69 6.47 1.50
N GLY A 104 12.42 6.80 1.58
CA GLY A 104 11.81 7.30 2.82
C GLY A 104 11.56 6.19 3.82
N ARG A 105 11.55 6.54 5.09
CA ARG A 105 11.24 5.62 6.18
C ARG A 105 9.73 5.42 6.31
N ASN A 106 9.33 4.37 6.98
CA ASN A 106 7.94 3.96 7.13
C ASN A 106 7.05 5.07 7.71
N ARG A 107 7.53 5.83 8.71
CA ARG A 107 6.81 6.98 9.31
C ARG A 107 6.57 8.15 8.33
N GLN A 108 7.25 8.16 7.19
CA GLN A 108 7.16 9.20 6.16
C GLN A 108 6.13 8.88 5.07
N VAL A 109 5.45 7.73 5.17
CA VAL A 109 4.42 7.26 4.25
C VAL A 109 3.07 7.23 4.94
N LEU A 110 2.13 8.04 4.47
CA LEU A 110 0.79 8.07 5.02
C LEU A 110 -0.12 7.05 4.34
N ILE A 111 -0.82 6.24 5.12
CA ILE A 111 -1.85 5.32 4.62
C ILE A 111 -3.23 5.83 5.00
N LEU A 112 -4.13 5.85 4.01
CA LEU A 112 -5.54 6.19 4.18
C LEU A 112 -6.41 5.02 3.74
N ILE A 113 -7.45 4.70 4.51
CA ILE A 113 -8.50 3.75 4.11
C ILE A 113 -9.82 4.52 4.06
N ASP A 114 -10.45 4.57 2.88
CA ASP A 114 -11.65 5.38 2.60
C ASP A 114 -11.50 6.87 2.99
N GLY A 115 -10.26 7.36 2.90
CA GLY A 115 -9.87 8.72 3.21
C GLY A 115 -9.69 9.03 4.70
N VAL A 116 -9.70 8.03 5.57
CA VAL A 116 -9.39 8.11 7.01
C VAL A 116 -7.98 7.58 7.24
N ARG A 117 -7.15 8.30 7.98
CA ARG A 117 -5.76 7.90 8.29
C ARG A 117 -5.75 6.68 9.20
N VAL A 118 -4.81 5.79 8.95
CA VAL A 118 -4.51 4.66 9.81
C VAL A 118 -3.05 4.71 10.24
N SER A 119 -2.80 4.48 11.52
CA SER A 119 -1.47 4.45 12.12
C SER A 119 -1.53 3.75 13.48
N ASP A 120 -0.39 3.41 14.03
CA ASP A 120 -0.29 2.76 15.31
C ASP A 120 0.66 3.51 16.23
N PRO A 121 0.13 4.35 17.14
CA PRO A 121 0.93 5.18 18.03
C PRO A 121 1.82 4.39 19.02
N SER A 122 1.53 3.10 19.25
CA SER A 122 2.34 2.23 20.10
C SER A 122 3.49 1.54 19.35
N ARG A 123 3.78 1.96 18.11
CA ARG A 123 4.90 1.43 17.32
C ARG A 123 6.00 2.46 17.16
N ILE A 124 7.21 1.95 16.87
CA ILE A 124 8.44 2.73 16.67
C ILE A 124 8.21 3.91 15.72
N ASP A 125 7.64 3.65 14.56
CA ASP A 125 7.45 4.64 13.50
C ASP A 125 6.01 5.16 13.40
N ASN A 126 5.15 4.87 14.39
CA ASN A 126 3.72 5.18 14.28
C ASN A 126 3.11 4.64 12.96
N ASP A 127 3.65 3.53 12.47
CA ASP A 127 3.33 2.93 11.18
C ASP A 127 2.12 1.99 11.26
N PHE A 128 1.52 1.73 10.12
CA PHE A 128 0.41 0.79 9.99
C PHE A 128 0.89 -0.54 9.38
N ASN A 129 0.65 -1.66 10.06
CA ASN A 129 1.00 -2.98 9.55
C ASN A 129 0.06 -3.38 8.38
N LEU A 130 0.63 -3.56 7.18
CA LEU A 130 -0.12 -3.97 6.00
C LEU A 130 -0.75 -5.36 6.12
N ASN A 131 -0.31 -6.18 7.07
CA ASN A 131 -0.92 -7.49 7.31
C ASN A 131 -2.39 -7.38 7.77
N PHE A 132 -2.84 -6.24 8.32
CA PHE A 132 -4.25 -6.02 8.64
C PHE A 132 -5.17 -5.92 7.42
N LEU A 133 -4.64 -5.80 6.21
CA LEU A 133 -5.41 -5.57 5.01
C LEU A 133 -5.43 -6.81 4.10
N SER A 134 -6.63 -7.23 3.71
CA SER A 134 -6.82 -8.22 2.65
C SER A 134 -7.09 -7.54 1.31
N LEU A 135 -6.45 -8.01 0.23
CA LEU A 135 -6.76 -7.59 -1.15
C LEU A 135 -8.24 -7.81 -1.50
N ASP A 136 -8.87 -8.78 -0.87
CA ASP A 136 -10.26 -9.16 -1.13
C ASP A 136 -11.27 -8.05 -0.78
N GLN A 137 -10.86 -7.11 0.09
CA GLN A 137 -11.70 -5.97 0.50
C GLN A 137 -11.45 -4.69 -0.31
N ILE A 138 -10.41 -4.68 -1.16
CA ILE A 138 -9.94 -3.47 -1.84
C ILE A 138 -10.56 -3.36 -3.24
N GLU A 139 -11.09 -2.17 -3.56
CA GLU A 139 -11.59 -1.77 -4.89
C GLU A 139 -10.48 -1.15 -5.73
N SER A 140 -9.72 -0.24 -5.13
CA SER A 140 -8.62 0.45 -5.81
C SER A 140 -7.62 1.02 -4.81
N ILE A 141 -6.40 1.25 -5.29
CA ILE A 141 -5.34 1.91 -4.53
C ILE A 141 -4.81 3.06 -5.37
N GLU A 142 -4.74 4.26 -4.80
CA GLU A 142 -4.02 5.39 -5.39
C GLU A 142 -2.75 5.66 -4.58
N ILE A 143 -1.60 5.69 -5.24
CA ILE A 143 -0.31 5.97 -4.62
C ILE A 143 0.21 7.28 -5.21
N MET A 144 0.18 8.33 -4.40
CA MET A 144 0.75 9.62 -4.75
C MET A 144 2.16 9.70 -4.16
N LYS A 145 3.14 9.87 -5.00
CA LYS A 145 4.55 9.94 -4.61
C LYS A 145 4.98 11.36 -4.35
N GLY A 146 5.99 11.51 -3.50
CA GLY A 146 6.54 12.81 -3.08
C GLY A 146 5.75 13.49 -1.97
N ALA A 147 6.38 14.52 -1.38
CA ALA A 147 5.83 15.22 -0.23
C ALA A 147 4.44 15.80 -0.50
N SER A 148 3.49 15.47 0.36
CA SER A 148 2.07 15.80 0.23
C SER A 148 1.46 16.29 1.55
N SER A 149 2.34 16.75 2.45
CA SER A 149 1.96 17.20 3.79
C SER A 149 1.00 18.39 3.79
N THR A 150 1.00 19.23 2.78
CA THR A 150 0.03 20.33 2.66
C THR A 150 -1.42 19.87 2.65
N LEU A 151 -1.74 18.83 1.90
CA LEU A 151 -3.11 18.30 1.84
C LEU A 151 -3.40 17.26 2.93
N TYR A 152 -2.38 16.48 3.28
CA TYR A 152 -2.58 15.30 4.11
C TYR A 152 -1.95 15.40 5.50
N GLY A 153 -1.11 16.40 5.78
CA GLY A 153 -0.49 16.65 7.09
C GLY A 153 0.73 15.80 7.36
N SER A 154 1.11 15.73 8.62
CA SER A 154 2.27 14.97 9.11
C SER A 154 2.27 13.53 8.59
N SER A 155 3.46 12.95 8.42
CA SER A 155 3.71 11.61 7.84
C SER A 155 3.49 11.48 6.33
N ALA A 156 3.00 12.49 5.61
CA ALA A 156 2.89 12.47 4.16
C ALA A 156 4.15 13.09 3.49
N ALA A 157 5.34 12.71 3.94
CA ALA A 157 6.59 13.34 3.51
C ALA A 157 7.18 12.71 2.25
N THR A 158 7.00 11.43 2.03
CA THR A 158 7.48 10.72 0.82
C THR A 158 6.36 10.22 -0.06
N GLY A 159 5.15 10.13 0.47
CA GLY A 159 3.95 9.82 -0.30
C GLY A 159 2.73 9.49 0.53
N VAL A 160 1.63 9.28 -0.20
CA VAL A 160 0.33 8.90 0.35
C VAL A 160 -0.20 7.68 -0.39
N ILE A 161 -0.62 6.66 0.34
CA ILE A 161 -1.29 5.48 -0.18
C ILE A 161 -2.75 5.55 0.25
N GLN A 162 -3.63 5.77 -0.71
CA GLN A 162 -5.06 5.83 -0.48
C GLN A 162 -5.72 4.55 -0.96
N ILE A 163 -6.29 3.79 -0.03
CA ILE A 163 -6.98 2.53 -0.27
C ILE A 163 -8.48 2.81 -0.24
N GLN A 164 -9.18 2.38 -1.30
CA GLN A 164 -10.64 2.42 -1.38
C GLN A 164 -11.18 1.01 -1.19
N THR A 165 -12.12 0.83 -0.26
CA THR A 165 -12.78 -0.46 -0.07
C THR A 165 -13.86 -0.69 -1.11
N LYS A 166 -14.20 -1.98 -1.38
CA LYS A 166 -15.20 -2.37 -2.36
C LYS A 166 -16.56 -1.73 -2.11
N LYS A 167 -17.12 -1.14 -3.15
CA LYS A 167 -18.45 -0.55 -3.14
C LYS A 167 -19.52 -1.63 -3.22
N VAL A 168 -20.70 -1.33 -2.68
CA VAL A 168 -21.88 -2.20 -2.75
C VAL A 168 -22.70 -1.86 -3.98
N GLU A 169 -22.95 -2.87 -4.81
CA GLU A 169 -23.85 -2.78 -5.97
C GLU A 169 -25.33 -2.92 -5.55
N THR A 170 -26.24 -2.58 -6.47
CA THR A 170 -27.68 -2.76 -6.25
C THR A 170 -28.04 -4.25 -6.25
N GLY A 171 -28.95 -4.64 -5.35
CA GLY A 171 -29.36 -6.02 -5.12
C GLY A 171 -28.50 -6.72 -4.08
N PHE A 172 -28.83 -7.99 -3.84
CA PHE A 172 -28.05 -8.87 -2.99
C PHE A 172 -26.85 -9.40 -3.78
N ARG A 173 -25.67 -9.40 -3.16
CA ARG A 173 -24.46 -9.99 -3.68
C ARG A 173 -23.76 -10.77 -2.57
N ALA A 174 -23.25 -11.92 -2.94
CA ALA A 174 -22.40 -12.72 -2.10
C ALA A 174 -21.16 -13.18 -2.89
N SER A 175 -19.99 -13.25 -2.27
CA SER A 175 -18.81 -13.84 -2.85
C SER A 175 -18.02 -14.62 -1.82
N LEU A 176 -17.50 -15.76 -2.25
CA LEU A 176 -16.60 -16.60 -1.47
C LEU A 176 -15.25 -16.66 -2.20
N GLN A 177 -14.19 -16.34 -1.49
CA GLN A 177 -12.83 -16.54 -1.99
C GLN A 177 -12.13 -17.55 -1.10
N SER A 178 -11.39 -18.46 -1.70
CA SER A 178 -10.57 -19.43 -1.00
C SER A 178 -9.24 -19.58 -1.71
N SER A 179 -8.15 -19.53 -0.97
CA SER A 179 -6.82 -19.77 -1.49
C SER A 179 -6.10 -20.77 -0.62
N PHE A 180 -5.35 -21.66 -1.23
CA PHE A 180 -4.56 -22.65 -0.55
C PHE A 180 -3.22 -22.85 -1.27
N GLY A 181 -2.19 -23.18 -0.53
CA GLY A 181 -0.85 -23.29 -1.11
C GLY A 181 0.22 -23.59 -0.07
N SER A 182 1.45 -23.29 -0.44
CA SER A 182 2.60 -23.37 0.45
C SER A 182 3.08 -22.01 0.89
N ASP A 183 3.66 -21.95 2.09
CA ASP A 183 4.45 -20.85 2.62
C ASP A 183 5.67 -21.45 3.29
N GLN A 184 6.78 -21.54 2.55
CA GLN A 184 7.98 -22.29 2.94
C GLN A 184 9.24 -21.57 2.44
N ASP A 185 10.36 -21.83 3.12
CA ASP A 185 11.69 -21.38 2.72
C ASP A 185 12.29 -22.21 1.58
N GLN A 186 13.57 -22.00 1.27
CA GLN A 186 14.27 -22.67 0.17
C GLN A 186 14.59 -24.13 0.49
N ASP A 187 14.78 -24.48 1.75
CA ASP A 187 15.29 -25.79 2.20
C ASP A 187 14.15 -26.74 2.57
N SER A 188 12.97 -26.21 2.82
CA SER A 188 11.79 -26.98 3.20
C SER A 188 11.21 -27.77 2.02
N SER A 189 10.72 -28.98 2.29
CA SER A 189 9.93 -29.75 1.33
C SER A 189 8.53 -29.16 1.17
N PHE A 190 7.94 -29.33 -0.02
CA PHE A 190 6.59 -28.85 -0.28
C PHE A 190 5.57 -29.37 0.74
N ASP A 191 4.87 -28.43 1.38
CA ASP A 191 3.75 -28.68 2.27
C ASP A 191 2.57 -27.75 1.94
N LEU A 192 1.36 -28.25 2.10
CA LEU A 192 0.13 -27.48 1.93
C LEU A 192 -0.26 -26.87 3.27
N ASN A 193 0.33 -25.74 3.59
CA ASN A 193 0.29 -25.12 4.91
C ASN A 193 -0.26 -23.69 4.92
N LEU A 194 -0.66 -23.13 3.76
CA LEU A 194 -1.24 -21.80 3.66
C LEU A 194 -2.70 -21.89 3.24
N PHE A 195 -3.58 -21.22 4.00
CA PHE A 195 -5.02 -21.12 3.73
C PHE A 195 -5.50 -19.68 3.95
N LYS A 196 -6.23 -19.15 2.95
CA LYS A 196 -6.89 -17.84 3.06
C LYS A 196 -8.33 -18.00 2.61
N ASN A 197 -9.27 -17.47 3.39
CA ASN A 197 -10.69 -17.50 3.05
C ASN A 197 -11.30 -16.13 3.27
N SER A 198 -12.22 -15.72 2.40
CA SER A 198 -12.98 -14.48 2.53
C SER A 198 -14.42 -14.69 2.11
N LEU A 199 -15.35 -14.26 2.94
CA LEU A 199 -16.78 -14.22 2.64
C LEU A 199 -17.24 -12.77 2.66
N ASP A 200 -17.85 -12.32 1.58
CA ASP A 200 -18.47 -11.01 1.45
C ASP A 200 -19.95 -11.15 1.19
N LEU A 201 -20.76 -10.45 1.98
CA LEU A 201 -22.21 -10.34 1.82
C LEU A 201 -22.57 -8.88 1.71
N SER A 202 -23.33 -8.50 0.70
CA SER A 202 -23.76 -7.12 0.54
C SER A 202 -25.17 -7.02 -0.03
N TYR A 203 -25.85 -5.95 0.36
CA TYR A 203 -27.16 -5.60 -0.16
C TYR A 203 -27.23 -4.10 -0.41
N GLY A 204 -27.67 -3.73 -1.59
CA GLY A 204 -27.80 -2.33 -1.99
C GLY A 204 -29.14 -2.00 -2.63
N THR A 205 -29.60 -0.81 -2.29
CA THR A 205 -30.69 -0.12 -3.00
C THR A 205 -30.15 1.18 -3.57
N GLY A 206 -30.97 1.94 -4.29
CA GLY A 206 -30.57 3.28 -4.74
C GLY A 206 -30.25 4.28 -3.61
N LYS A 207 -30.66 3.99 -2.37
CA LYS A 207 -30.51 4.92 -1.23
C LYS A 207 -29.73 4.36 -0.05
N ILE A 208 -29.79 3.05 0.16
CA ILE A 208 -29.13 2.38 1.29
C ILE A 208 -28.31 1.21 0.74
N SER A 209 -27.12 1.05 1.23
CA SER A 209 -26.35 -0.17 1.02
C SER A 209 -25.63 -0.58 2.30
N ALA A 210 -25.51 -1.89 2.49
CA ALA A 210 -24.80 -2.50 3.62
C ALA A 210 -23.94 -3.65 3.13
N LYS A 211 -22.79 -3.84 3.79
CA LYS A 211 -21.85 -4.93 3.54
C LYS A 211 -21.40 -5.50 4.87
N ALA A 212 -21.25 -6.82 4.92
CA ALA A 212 -20.54 -7.53 5.99
C ALA A 212 -19.54 -8.47 5.36
N TYR A 213 -18.42 -8.67 6.00
CA TYR A 213 -17.39 -9.57 5.53
C TYR A 213 -16.66 -10.28 6.68
N ALA A 214 -16.09 -11.43 6.34
CA ALA A 214 -15.18 -12.17 7.20
C ALA A 214 -13.98 -12.64 6.37
N PHE A 215 -12.81 -12.60 6.96
CA PHE A 215 -11.55 -13.03 6.34
C PHE A 215 -10.74 -13.85 7.33
N SER A 216 -10.09 -14.92 6.84
CA SER A 216 -9.05 -15.65 7.56
C SER A 216 -7.81 -15.84 6.69
N HIS A 217 -6.66 -15.83 7.32
CA HIS A 217 -5.38 -16.23 6.74
C HIS A 217 -4.62 -17.03 7.78
N GLU A 218 -4.32 -18.27 7.47
CA GLU A 218 -3.63 -19.21 8.34
C GLU A 218 -2.47 -19.86 7.60
N THR A 219 -1.34 -19.98 8.26
CA THR A 219 -0.19 -20.74 7.76
C THR A 219 0.60 -21.29 8.93
N ASN A 220 1.15 -22.50 8.78
CA ASN A 220 2.13 -22.99 9.74
C ASN A 220 3.46 -22.26 9.61
N GLY A 221 3.62 -21.51 8.52
CA GLY A 221 4.74 -20.63 8.31
C GLY A 221 6.05 -21.35 7.99
N MET A 222 7.08 -20.59 8.15
CA MET A 222 8.48 -20.97 8.18
C MET A 222 9.07 -20.28 9.40
N SER A 223 10.22 -20.74 9.90
CA SER A 223 10.91 -20.07 11.01
C SER A 223 11.19 -18.60 10.66
N ALA A 224 11.00 -17.69 11.60
CA ALA A 224 11.30 -16.28 11.40
C ALA A 224 12.81 -16.05 11.34
N VAL A 225 13.54 -16.49 12.37
CA VAL A 225 15.01 -16.61 12.37
C VAL A 225 15.38 -17.96 11.76
N ILE A 226 16.51 -18.06 11.08
CA ILE A 226 16.97 -19.32 10.50
C ILE A 226 17.16 -20.37 11.60
N GLY A 227 16.24 -21.32 11.67
CA GLY A 227 16.14 -22.35 12.71
C GLY A 227 15.21 -23.50 12.32
N PRO A 228 15.11 -24.56 13.13
CA PRO A 228 14.26 -25.71 12.86
C PRO A 228 12.79 -25.53 13.26
N GLU A 229 12.49 -24.57 14.10
CA GLU A 229 11.15 -24.30 14.58
C GLU A 229 10.34 -23.54 13.50
N LEU A 230 9.03 -23.65 13.53
CA LEU A 230 8.14 -22.93 12.61
C LEU A 230 7.35 -21.88 13.40
N ASP A 231 7.19 -20.68 12.80
CA ASP A 231 6.40 -19.59 13.34
C ASP A 231 5.01 -19.53 12.71
N PRO A 232 4.00 -20.22 13.30
CA PRO A 232 2.63 -20.16 12.83
C PRO A 232 2.08 -18.73 12.84
N PHE A 233 1.24 -18.47 11.86
CA PHE A 233 0.54 -17.20 11.72
C PHE A 233 -0.93 -17.42 11.48
N SER A 234 -1.77 -16.65 12.18
CA SER A 234 -3.19 -16.56 11.88
C SER A 234 -3.69 -15.12 11.94
N HIS A 235 -4.51 -14.74 10.98
CA HIS A 235 -5.19 -13.45 10.94
C HIS A 235 -6.66 -13.66 10.66
N TYR A 236 -7.52 -13.16 11.55
CA TYR A 236 -8.96 -13.13 11.41
C TYR A 236 -9.43 -11.67 11.37
N ASN A 237 -10.25 -11.34 10.39
CA ASN A 237 -10.83 -10.01 10.27
C ASN A 237 -12.33 -10.12 9.96
N ILE A 238 -13.13 -9.38 10.70
CA ILE A 238 -14.56 -9.23 10.45
C ILE A 238 -14.88 -7.75 10.36
N GLY A 239 -15.83 -7.40 9.50
CA GLY A 239 -16.24 -6.02 9.40
C GLY A 239 -17.62 -5.84 8.78
N ALA A 240 -18.17 -4.67 9.02
CA ALA A 240 -19.42 -4.23 8.44
C ALA A 240 -19.37 -2.77 8.04
N SER A 241 -20.01 -2.42 6.95
CA SER A 241 -20.13 -1.03 6.50
C SER A 241 -21.54 -0.73 6.00
N MET A 242 -21.92 0.53 6.12
CA MET A 242 -23.21 1.03 5.66
C MET A 242 -23.05 2.35 4.93
N ARG A 243 -23.83 2.55 3.89
CA ARG A 243 -23.95 3.83 3.19
C ARG A 243 -25.41 4.23 3.09
N PHE A 244 -25.68 5.49 3.41
CA PHE A 244 -27.01 6.11 3.24
C PHE A 244 -26.89 7.31 2.32
N LYS A 245 -27.49 7.21 1.13
CA LYS A 245 -27.49 8.25 0.09
C LYS A 245 -28.93 8.55 -0.35
N PRO A 246 -29.71 9.29 0.44
CA PRO A 246 -31.13 9.54 0.16
C PRO A 246 -31.37 10.33 -1.12
N ASN A 247 -30.40 11.13 -1.54
CA ASN A 247 -30.41 11.95 -2.75
C ASN A 247 -28.99 12.23 -3.27
N ALA A 248 -28.87 13.01 -4.34
CA ALA A 248 -27.57 13.34 -4.93
C ALA A 248 -26.70 14.26 -4.05
N LYS A 249 -27.28 14.96 -3.08
CA LYS A 249 -26.58 15.95 -2.26
C LYS A 249 -25.94 15.35 -1.01
N PHE A 250 -26.56 14.34 -0.42
CA PHE A 250 -26.12 13.77 0.87
C PHE A 250 -25.65 12.32 0.71
N ASP A 251 -24.47 12.01 1.23
CA ASP A 251 -23.86 10.68 1.21
C ASP A 251 -23.19 10.41 2.56
N LEU A 252 -23.75 9.54 3.37
CA LEU A 252 -23.20 9.12 4.66
C LEU A 252 -22.63 7.73 4.54
N ARG A 253 -21.37 7.56 4.91
CA ARG A 253 -20.68 6.28 4.98
C ARG A 253 -20.21 6.04 6.40
N SER A 254 -20.35 4.80 6.87
CA SER A 254 -19.80 4.36 8.15
C SER A 254 -19.33 2.91 8.05
N GLY A 255 -18.38 2.55 8.88
CA GLY A 255 -17.87 1.18 8.95
C GLY A 255 -17.17 0.90 10.27
N TYR A 256 -17.18 -0.37 10.61
CA TYR A 256 -16.44 -0.93 11.71
C TYR A 256 -15.79 -2.22 11.26
N ASP A 257 -14.56 -2.42 11.66
CA ASP A 257 -13.84 -3.68 11.49
C ASP A 257 -12.97 -4.01 12.71
N ARG A 258 -12.87 -5.32 12.96
CA ARG A 258 -12.03 -5.89 13.99
C ARG A 258 -11.13 -6.94 13.38
N SER A 259 -9.84 -6.82 13.64
CA SER A 259 -8.80 -7.78 13.29
C SER A 259 -8.18 -8.40 14.52
N SER A 260 -7.80 -9.68 14.41
CA SER A 260 -6.97 -10.39 15.38
C SER A 260 -5.86 -11.14 14.64
N ILE A 261 -4.63 -10.84 14.95
CA ILE A 261 -3.43 -11.51 14.44
C ILE A 261 -2.77 -12.24 15.58
N ASN A 262 -2.53 -13.54 15.41
CA ASN A 262 -1.64 -14.31 16.26
C ASN A 262 -0.43 -14.72 15.41
N SER A 263 0.75 -14.42 15.88
CA SER A 263 2.00 -14.71 15.20
C SER A 263 3.01 -15.18 16.19
N ASP A 264 3.59 -16.32 15.94
CA ASP A 264 4.75 -16.73 16.69
C ASP A 264 5.98 -15.96 16.14
N TYR A 265 6.99 -15.74 16.96
CA TYR A 265 8.18 -14.95 16.63
C TYR A 265 9.37 -15.35 17.50
N ASP A 266 10.56 -14.95 17.07
CA ASP A 266 11.82 -15.33 17.66
C ASP A 266 12.45 -14.24 18.55
N ASN A 267 13.47 -14.62 19.32
CA ASN A 267 14.21 -13.67 20.12
C ASN A 267 15.03 -12.73 19.21
N SER A 268 14.93 -11.44 19.46
CA SER A 268 15.64 -10.42 18.68
C SER A 268 17.03 -10.07 19.26
N PHE A 269 17.29 -10.42 20.52
CA PHE A 269 18.57 -10.14 21.17
C PHE A 269 18.87 -11.12 22.33
N PRO A 270 19.85 -12.05 22.22
CA PRO A 270 20.52 -12.39 20.94
C PRO A 270 19.50 -12.89 19.90
N LEU A 271 19.80 -12.74 18.61
CA LEU A 271 18.92 -13.24 17.55
C LEU A 271 19.03 -14.77 17.53
N GLU A 272 17.98 -15.46 17.96
CA GLU A 272 17.90 -16.92 18.09
C GLU A 272 16.47 -17.43 17.99
N ASP A 273 16.33 -18.65 17.50
CA ASP A 273 15.08 -19.41 17.41
C ASP A 273 14.43 -19.60 18.79
N ALA A 274 13.18 -19.18 18.97
CA ALA A 274 12.49 -19.14 20.27
C ALA A 274 10.97 -19.15 20.11
N ASN A 275 10.30 -19.96 20.91
CA ASN A 275 8.83 -20.08 20.95
C ASN A 275 8.16 -18.88 21.65
N PHE A 276 8.18 -17.70 21.04
CA PHE A 276 7.47 -16.53 21.52
C PHE A 276 6.19 -16.30 20.72
N LYS A 277 5.21 -15.64 21.32
CA LYS A 277 3.93 -15.34 20.68
C LYS A 277 3.54 -13.88 20.80
N LEU A 278 3.06 -13.31 19.71
CA LEU A 278 2.47 -11.99 19.66
C LEU A 278 0.99 -12.09 19.27
N ILE A 279 0.12 -11.60 20.14
CA ILE A 279 -1.29 -11.44 19.86
C ILE A 279 -1.57 -9.96 19.63
N THR A 280 -2.06 -9.61 18.45
CA THR A 280 -2.42 -8.24 18.12
C THR A 280 -3.89 -8.15 17.78
N THR A 281 -4.61 -7.22 18.41
CA THR A 281 -6.00 -6.90 18.05
C THR A 281 -6.10 -5.47 17.59
N MET A 282 -6.94 -5.23 16.59
CA MET A 282 -7.25 -3.89 16.07
C MET A 282 -8.75 -3.73 15.97
N ASP A 283 -9.27 -2.65 16.53
CA ASP A 283 -10.63 -2.15 16.32
C ASP A 283 -10.56 -0.84 15.56
N ARG A 284 -11.32 -0.70 14.49
CA ARG A 284 -11.38 0.51 13.67
C ARG A 284 -12.83 0.89 13.39
N PHE A 285 -13.18 2.14 13.65
CA PHE A 285 -14.47 2.72 13.34
C PHE A 285 -14.31 4.00 12.54
N HIS A 286 -15.19 4.23 11.57
CA HIS A 286 -15.25 5.50 10.85
C HIS A 286 -16.68 5.91 10.51
N ILE A 287 -16.87 7.23 10.38
CA ILE A 287 -18.10 7.83 9.86
C ILE A 287 -17.74 9.04 9.01
N SER A 288 -18.34 9.13 7.82
CA SER A 288 -18.00 10.14 6.82
C SER A 288 -19.24 10.66 6.11
N PRO A 289 -19.91 11.72 6.61
CA PRO A 289 -20.93 12.44 5.88
C PRO A 289 -20.32 13.40 4.86
N ASP A 290 -20.82 13.35 3.64
CA ASP A 290 -20.54 14.27 2.55
C ASP A 290 -21.82 15.01 2.14
N TYR A 291 -21.73 16.32 1.96
CA TYR A 291 -22.82 17.15 1.45
C TYR A 291 -22.39 17.91 0.21
N ASN A 292 -23.01 17.61 -0.92
CA ASN A 292 -22.73 18.26 -2.21
C ASN A 292 -23.75 19.39 -2.47
N TYR A 293 -23.25 20.54 -2.84
CA TYR A 293 -24.02 21.70 -3.24
C TYR A 293 -23.57 22.21 -4.61
N THR A 294 -24.21 23.24 -5.13
CA THR A 294 -23.85 23.79 -6.44
C THR A 294 -22.39 24.23 -6.45
N ASN A 295 -21.60 23.69 -7.38
CA ASN A 295 -20.18 23.95 -7.56
C ASN A 295 -19.27 23.55 -6.40
N GLY A 296 -19.75 22.76 -5.43
CA GLY A 296 -18.90 22.39 -4.31
C GLY A 296 -19.43 21.26 -3.44
N GLY A 297 -18.77 21.07 -2.31
CA GLY A 297 -19.18 20.11 -1.31
C GLY A 297 -18.39 20.25 -0.02
N ALA A 298 -19.03 19.92 1.08
CA ALA A 298 -18.43 19.82 2.40
C ALA A 298 -18.36 18.36 2.83
N SER A 299 -17.28 17.94 3.45
CA SER A 299 -17.14 16.62 4.03
C SER A 299 -16.61 16.70 5.46
N LEU A 300 -17.12 15.81 6.30
CA LEU A 300 -16.55 15.53 7.61
C LEU A 300 -16.09 14.07 7.59
N LYS A 301 -14.96 13.80 8.21
CA LYS A 301 -14.45 12.44 8.43
C LYS A 301 -14.11 12.30 9.89
N PHE A 302 -14.68 11.32 10.52
CA PHE A 302 -14.30 10.88 11.86
C PHE A 302 -13.71 9.49 11.75
N GLY A 303 -12.59 9.25 12.42
CA GLY A 303 -11.93 7.96 12.53
C GLY A 303 -11.49 7.70 13.96
N TYR A 304 -11.69 6.48 14.41
CA TYR A 304 -11.15 5.94 15.66
C TYR A 304 -10.52 4.61 15.38
N GLN A 305 -9.31 4.39 15.90
CA GLN A 305 -8.58 3.14 15.81
C GLN A 305 -7.92 2.85 17.15
N LYS A 306 -8.02 1.60 17.58
CA LYS A 306 -7.34 1.07 18.77
C LYS A 306 -6.60 -0.19 18.36
N ILE A 307 -5.33 -0.30 18.75
CA ILE A 307 -4.51 -1.49 18.57
C ILE A 307 -3.94 -1.89 19.91
N ALA A 308 -4.09 -3.16 20.27
CA ALA A 308 -3.50 -3.73 21.49
C ALA A 308 -2.62 -4.93 21.11
N ARG A 309 -1.47 -5.07 21.76
CA ARG A 309 -0.51 -6.16 21.58
C ARG A 309 -0.19 -6.79 22.90
N ASP A 310 -0.12 -8.12 22.89
CA ASP A 310 0.31 -8.95 24.00
C ASP A 310 1.53 -9.77 23.56
N PHE A 311 2.70 -9.39 24.06
CA PHE A 311 3.97 -10.06 23.79
C PHE A 311 4.22 -11.12 24.84
N GLN A 312 4.10 -12.38 24.45
CA GLN A 312 4.31 -13.56 25.28
C GLN A 312 5.72 -14.10 25.01
N SER A 313 6.69 -13.58 25.71
CA SER A 313 8.12 -13.90 25.59
C SER A 313 8.71 -14.25 26.96
N ALA A 314 10.04 -14.40 27.04
CA ALA A 314 10.74 -14.51 28.29
C ALA A 314 10.51 -13.29 29.23
N TYR A 315 10.21 -12.12 28.65
CA TYR A 315 9.85 -10.90 29.37
C TYR A 315 8.51 -10.39 28.80
N PRO A 316 7.37 -10.93 29.25
CA PRO A 316 6.07 -10.60 28.68
C PRO A 316 5.69 -9.16 29.00
N PHE A 317 5.11 -8.48 28.00
CA PHE A 317 4.59 -7.12 28.17
C PHE A 317 3.44 -6.87 27.18
N GLN A 318 2.68 -5.83 27.46
CA GLN A 318 1.57 -5.40 26.62
C GLN A 318 1.76 -3.96 26.18
N THR A 319 1.26 -3.61 25.00
CA THR A 319 1.20 -2.24 24.51
C THR A 319 -0.15 -1.95 23.89
N GLU A 320 -0.59 -0.71 24.04
CA GLU A 320 -1.83 -0.23 23.47
C GLU A 320 -1.63 1.12 22.81
N GLY A 321 -2.19 1.29 21.60
CA GLY A 321 -2.20 2.55 20.86
C GLY A 321 -3.59 2.94 20.42
N GLU A 322 -3.95 4.22 20.57
CA GLU A 322 -5.21 4.79 20.11
C GLU A 322 -4.96 5.97 19.18
N ASN A 323 -5.68 6.03 18.07
CA ASN A 323 -5.66 7.15 17.15
C ASN A 323 -7.08 7.64 16.89
N THR A 324 -7.37 8.89 17.22
CA THR A 324 -8.65 9.56 16.97
C THR A 324 -8.42 10.73 16.05
N GLN A 325 -9.27 10.89 15.04
CA GLN A 325 -9.19 12.01 14.11
C GLN A 325 -10.56 12.56 13.71
N ILE A 326 -10.60 13.86 13.49
CA ILE A 326 -11.72 14.59 12.90
C ILE A 326 -11.18 15.50 11.82
N GLU A 327 -11.64 15.32 10.60
CA GLU A 327 -11.29 16.19 9.48
C GLU A 327 -12.55 16.80 8.88
N VAL A 328 -12.53 18.12 8.71
CA VAL A 328 -13.57 18.86 7.97
C VAL A 328 -12.92 19.52 6.78
N ASN A 329 -13.51 19.40 5.61
CA ASN A 329 -13.06 20.15 4.44
C ASN A 329 -14.23 20.64 3.59
N ASN A 330 -14.00 21.75 2.93
CA ASN A 330 -14.91 22.32 1.94
C ASN A 330 -14.18 22.42 0.61
N ARG A 331 -14.85 21.98 -0.45
CA ARG A 331 -14.37 22.03 -1.84
C ARG A 331 -15.28 22.96 -2.61
N TYR A 332 -14.69 23.87 -3.40
CA TYR A 332 -15.47 24.77 -4.26
C TYR A 332 -14.77 25.02 -5.59
N VAL A 333 -15.56 25.08 -6.66
CA VAL A 333 -15.11 25.32 -8.03
C VAL A 333 -15.60 26.67 -8.51
N PHE A 334 -14.71 27.62 -8.69
CA PHE A 334 -14.99 28.95 -9.25
C PHE A 334 -14.92 28.87 -10.79
N GLY A 335 -16.08 28.87 -11.42
CA GLY A 335 -16.17 28.67 -12.87
C GLY A 335 -15.61 27.30 -13.31
N SER A 336 -14.79 27.27 -14.36
CA SER A 336 -14.14 26.04 -14.84
C SER A 336 -12.63 26.00 -14.62
N LYS A 337 -12.06 27.01 -13.95
CA LYS A 337 -10.61 27.25 -13.95
C LYS A 337 -9.96 27.28 -12.57
N LEU A 338 -10.74 27.45 -11.51
CA LEU A 338 -10.19 27.55 -10.15
C LEU A 338 -10.90 26.57 -9.23
N TYR A 339 -10.15 25.60 -8.72
CA TYR A 339 -10.61 24.58 -7.76
C TYR A 339 -9.96 24.87 -6.41
N THR A 340 -10.76 24.94 -5.36
CA THR A 340 -10.27 25.26 -4.02
C THR A 340 -10.69 24.21 -3.00
N VAL A 341 -9.79 23.89 -2.09
CA VAL A 341 -10.06 23.10 -0.88
C VAL A 341 -9.60 23.89 0.31
N LEU A 342 -10.45 24.03 1.32
CA LEU A 342 -10.11 24.55 2.63
C LEU A 342 -10.52 23.53 3.67
N GLY A 343 -9.70 23.31 4.69
CA GLY A 343 -10.05 22.32 5.70
C GLY A 343 -9.27 22.47 6.99
N SER A 344 -9.69 21.69 7.97
CA SER A 344 -9.06 21.53 9.27
C SER A 344 -9.04 20.07 9.65
N LEU A 345 -7.96 19.65 10.32
CA LEU A 345 -7.80 18.31 10.88
C LEU A 345 -7.47 18.46 12.37
N TYR A 346 -8.16 17.72 13.20
CA TYR A 346 -7.75 17.42 14.57
C TYR A 346 -7.37 15.94 14.65
N GLN A 347 -6.21 15.65 15.23
CA GLN A 347 -5.74 14.27 15.49
C GLN A 347 -5.25 14.18 16.93
N LYS A 348 -5.59 13.09 17.60
CA LYS A 348 -5.09 12.73 18.93
C LYS A 348 -4.59 11.30 18.90
N GLN A 349 -3.36 11.10 19.33
CA GLN A 349 -2.69 9.82 19.46
C GLN A 349 -2.37 9.56 20.92
N LYS A 350 -2.56 8.31 21.36
CA LYS A 350 -2.22 7.86 22.71
C LYS A 350 -1.49 6.54 22.63
N ALA A 351 -0.55 6.33 23.55
CA ALA A 351 0.08 5.05 23.82
C ALA A 351 0.39 4.91 25.31
N ASP A 352 0.50 3.69 25.77
CA ASP A 352 0.65 3.34 27.18
C ASP A 352 2.10 3.39 27.70
N TYR A 353 3.00 4.13 27.02
CA TYR A 353 4.36 4.38 27.51
C TYR A 353 4.33 5.21 28.78
N GLU A 354 5.18 4.86 29.78
CA GLU A 354 5.38 5.59 31.04
C GLU A 354 4.08 6.10 31.70
N GLY A 355 3.07 5.22 31.80
CA GLY A 355 1.80 5.57 32.46
C GLY A 355 0.78 6.26 31.55
N GLY A 356 1.02 6.27 30.26
CA GLY A 356 0.11 6.79 29.25
C GLY A 356 0.53 8.15 28.71
N GLN A 357 1.00 8.18 27.46
CA GLN A 357 1.45 9.38 26.77
C GLN A 357 0.49 9.74 25.64
N GLU A 358 0.35 11.05 25.37
CA GLU A 358 -0.51 11.51 24.29
C GLU A 358 0.09 12.70 23.53
N LEU A 359 -0.15 12.71 22.23
CA LEU A 359 0.15 13.82 21.34
C LEU A 359 -1.12 14.26 20.62
N SER A 360 -1.29 15.55 20.43
CA SER A 360 -2.39 16.09 19.64
C SER A 360 -1.91 17.12 18.63
N GLN A 361 -2.63 17.22 17.52
CA GLN A 361 -2.32 18.13 16.43
C GLN A 361 -3.63 18.71 15.89
N THR A 362 -3.62 20.03 15.67
CA THR A 362 -4.69 20.75 14.97
C THR A 362 -4.11 21.47 13.78
N ASP A 363 -4.64 21.20 12.60
CA ASP A 363 -4.13 21.75 11.36
C ASP A 363 -5.19 22.55 10.64
N PHE A 364 -4.75 23.60 9.94
CA PHE A 364 -5.53 24.34 8.97
C PHE A 364 -4.83 24.29 7.62
N PHE A 365 -5.53 23.90 6.57
CA PHE A 365 -4.94 23.78 5.24
C PHE A 365 -5.83 24.38 4.16
N GLY A 366 -5.15 24.84 3.12
CA GLY A 366 -5.78 25.32 1.89
C GLY A 366 -5.02 24.86 0.67
N ASN A 367 -5.75 24.55 -0.39
CA ASN A 367 -5.19 24.16 -1.67
C ASN A 367 -5.98 24.77 -2.82
N VAL A 368 -5.26 25.23 -3.84
CA VAL A 368 -5.83 25.87 -5.03
C VAL A 368 -5.23 25.22 -6.27
N VAL A 369 -6.09 24.69 -7.14
CA VAL A 369 -5.70 24.27 -8.49
C VAL A 369 -6.16 25.35 -9.48
N ALA A 370 -5.23 26.06 -10.09
CA ALA A 370 -5.49 27.08 -11.09
C ALA A 370 -5.20 26.52 -12.50
N VAL A 371 -6.21 26.54 -13.36
CA VAL A 371 -6.13 26.12 -14.77
C VAL A 371 -6.02 27.38 -15.64
N PHE A 372 -4.79 27.75 -16.03
CA PHE A 372 -4.55 28.93 -16.85
C PHE A 372 -4.94 28.71 -18.31
N SER A 373 -4.71 27.51 -18.79
CA SER A 373 -5.10 27.07 -20.14
C SER A 373 -5.29 25.56 -20.17
N ASP A 374 -5.73 24.99 -21.27
CA ASP A 374 -5.82 23.54 -21.47
C ASP A 374 -4.46 22.84 -21.33
N ARG A 375 -3.37 23.61 -21.50
CA ARG A 375 -2.00 23.11 -21.45
C ARG A 375 -1.27 23.38 -20.14
N PHE A 376 -1.65 24.42 -19.39
CA PHE A 376 -0.90 24.84 -18.20
C PHE A 376 -1.80 24.98 -16.99
N ARG A 377 -1.38 24.38 -15.91
CA ARG A 377 -2.02 24.49 -14.59
C ARG A 377 -0.99 24.41 -13.48
N VAL A 378 -1.38 24.93 -12.34
CA VAL A 378 -0.57 24.89 -11.11
C VAL A 378 -1.48 24.49 -9.94
N ASN A 379 -0.98 23.60 -9.12
CA ASN A 379 -1.57 23.27 -7.83
C ASN A 379 -0.69 23.90 -6.73
N ILE A 380 -1.27 24.77 -5.90
CA ILE A 380 -0.57 25.45 -4.80
C ILE A 380 -1.31 25.14 -3.51
N GLY A 381 -0.57 24.71 -2.50
CA GLY A 381 -1.11 24.41 -1.18
C GLY A 381 -0.28 24.98 -0.05
N GLY A 382 -0.94 25.25 1.08
CA GLY A 382 -0.32 25.63 2.34
C GLY A 382 -1.04 24.98 3.51
N ARG A 383 -0.31 24.65 4.58
CA ARG A 383 -0.83 24.08 5.81
C ARG A 383 -0.07 24.63 7.01
N LEU A 384 -0.84 25.05 7.99
CA LEU A 384 -0.35 25.36 9.33
C LEU A 384 -0.63 24.13 10.21
N ASN A 385 0.43 23.48 10.67
CA ASN A 385 0.39 22.39 11.61
C ASN A 385 0.61 22.95 13.02
N SER A 386 -0.32 22.75 13.93
CA SER A 386 -0.21 23.18 15.33
C SER A 386 -0.15 21.92 16.21
N HIS A 387 1.06 21.57 16.65
CA HIS A 387 1.34 20.35 17.41
C HIS A 387 1.46 20.67 18.90
N SER A 388 0.93 19.77 19.77
CA SER A 388 0.92 19.99 21.23
C SER A 388 2.30 20.17 21.85
N THR A 389 3.33 19.54 21.31
CA THR A 389 4.70 19.57 21.82
C THR A 389 5.57 20.56 21.03
N TYR A 390 5.42 20.59 19.71
CA TYR A 390 6.35 21.30 18.81
C TYR A 390 5.83 22.65 18.31
N GLY A 391 4.62 23.06 18.72
CA GLY A 391 4.06 24.34 18.29
C GLY A 391 3.66 24.39 16.82
N ASN A 392 3.93 25.52 16.16
CA ASN A 392 3.41 25.80 14.82
C ASN A 392 4.47 25.58 13.74
N HIS A 393 4.16 24.75 12.74
CA HIS A 393 5.00 24.51 11.57
C HIS A 393 4.18 24.76 10.29
N PHE A 394 4.77 25.45 9.32
CA PHE A 394 4.13 25.72 8.05
C PHE A 394 4.71 24.86 6.94
N THR A 395 3.84 24.14 6.22
CA THR A 395 4.23 23.37 5.05
C THR A 395 3.55 23.92 3.80
N TYR A 396 4.26 23.82 2.66
CA TYR A 396 3.79 24.33 1.36
C TYR A 396 4.01 23.32 0.25
N SER A 397 3.26 23.50 -0.86
CA SER A 397 3.50 22.78 -2.11
C SER A 397 3.17 23.65 -3.32
N ILE A 398 3.96 23.52 -4.38
CA ILE A 398 3.76 24.15 -5.68
C ILE A 398 4.01 23.09 -6.75
N ASN A 399 2.96 22.66 -7.45
CA ASN A 399 3.01 21.55 -8.39
C ASN A 399 2.53 22.01 -9.79
N PRO A 400 3.40 22.58 -10.63
CA PRO A 400 3.06 22.91 -12.01
C PRO A 400 2.98 21.66 -12.89
N SER A 401 2.05 21.67 -13.84
CA SER A 401 2.02 20.70 -14.93
C SER A 401 1.80 21.39 -16.27
N PHE A 402 2.51 20.93 -17.28
CA PHE A 402 2.47 21.50 -18.61
C PHE A 402 2.28 20.43 -19.69
N GLN A 403 1.20 20.54 -20.45
CA GLN A 403 0.88 19.66 -21.56
C GLN A 403 1.63 20.13 -22.81
N LEU A 404 2.78 19.52 -23.09
CA LEU A 404 3.65 19.87 -24.22
C LEU A 404 3.00 19.49 -25.56
N VAL A 405 2.45 18.26 -25.61
CA VAL A 405 1.72 17.74 -26.77
C VAL A 405 0.43 17.12 -26.28
N GLN A 406 -0.67 17.40 -26.95
CA GLN A 406 -1.95 16.75 -26.72
C GLN A 406 -2.76 16.69 -28.01
N ASN A 407 -3.02 15.48 -28.48
CA ASN A 407 -3.94 15.18 -29.58
C ASN A 407 -4.50 13.76 -29.40
N ASP A 408 -5.35 13.32 -30.32
CA ASP A 408 -6.03 12.02 -30.23
C ASP A 408 -5.08 10.81 -30.23
N LYS A 409 -3.83 10.98 -30.68
CA LYS A 409 -2.86 9.89 -30.84
C LYS A 409 -1.79 9.87 -29.75
N GLN A 410 -1.48 11.03 -29.18
CA GLN A 410 -0.37 11.14 -28.21
C GLN A 410 -0.56 12.30 -27.24
N SER A 411 0.04 12.14 -26.09
CA SER A 411 0.11 13.13 -25.02
C SER A 411 1.51 13.14 -24.42
N LEU A 412 2.13 14.30 -24.34
CA LEU A 412 3.39 14.51 -23.64
C LEU A 412 3.18 15.58 -22.57
N LYS A 413 3.34 15.19 -21.32
CA LYS A 413 3.17 16.07 -20.16
C LYS A 413 4.50 16.22 -19.44
N PHE A 414 4.86 17.45 -19.11
CA PHE A 414 5.88 17.81 -18.13
C PHE A 414 5.22 18.06 -16.79
N LEU A 415 5.83 17.57 -15.72
CA LEU A 415 5.39 17.81 -14.34
C LEU A 415 6.57 18.25 -13.47
N GLY A 416 6.27 19.05 -12.46
CA GLY A 416 7.22 19.47 -11.46
C GLY A 416 6.52 19.63 -10.12
N ALA A 417 7.26 19.45 -9.03
CA ALA A 417 6.77 19.69 -7.69
C ALA A 417 7.90 20.22 -6.80
N LEU A 418 7.56 21.22 -6.01
CA LEU A 418 8.36 21.70 -4.89
C LEU A 418 7.46 21.67 -3.67
N SER A 419 7.89 20.99 -2.61
CA SER A 419 7.05 20.82 -1.42
C SER A 419 7.88 20.63 -0.17
N SER A 420 7.32 21.02 0.98
CA SER A 420 7.87 20.76 2.30
C SER A 420 7.00 19.79 3.08
N ALA A 421 7.58 19.14 4.07
CA ALA A 421 6.89 18.26 5.00
C ALA A 421 7.40 18.46 6.41
N PHE A 422 6.54 18.18 7.38
CA PHE A 422 6.80 18.16 8.81
C PHE A 422 6.41 16.79 9.35
N ILE A 423 7.27 16.18 10.18
CA ILE A 423 7.04 14.87 10.78
C ILE A 423 7.44 14.93 12.25
N ALA A 424 6.45 14.85 13.14
CA ALA A 424 6.71 14.77 14.57
C ALA A 424 7.30 13.39 14.93
N PRO A 425 8.20 13.28 15.90
CA PRO A 425 8.60 12.02 16.51
C PRO A 425 7.38 11.25 17.04
N SER A 426 7.46 9.92 17.02
CA SER A 426 6.40 9.05 17.55
C SER A 426 6.41 9.04 19.08
N LEU A 427 5.32 8.57 19.69
CA LEU A 427 5.27 8.36 21.14
C LEU A 427 6.33 7.36 21.62
N TYR A 428 6.64 6.33 20.81
CA TYR A 428 7.74 5.41 21.10
C TYR A 428 9.09 6.14 21.15
N GLN A 429 9.41 6.92 20.09
CA GLN A 429 10.69 7.61 19.97
C GLN A 429 10.92 8.63 21.08
N LEU A 430 9.84 9.18 21.65
CA LEU A 430 9.92 10.13 22.76
C LEU A 430 9.99 9.43 24.12
N TYR A 431 9.15 8.42 24.36
CA TYR A 431 8.83 7.95 25.71
C TYR A 431 9.12 6.46 25.96
N ASP A 432 9.78 5.75 25.01
CA ASP A 432 10.24 4.39 25.32
C ASP A 432 11.28 4.41 26.43
N LEU A 433 11.14 3.54 27.43
CA LEU A 433 11.96 3.51 28.63
C LEU A 433 13.46 3.39 28.35
N TYR A 434 13.85 2.68 27.30
CA TYR A 434 15.24 2.34 26.98
C TYR A 434 15.82 3.23 25.86
N SER A 435 15.05 3.48 24.82
CA SER A 435 15.50 4.11 23.59
C SER A 435 14.89 5.49 23.35
N GLY A 436 13.92 5.90 24.16
CA GLY A 436 13.22 7.16 24.02
C GLY A 436 14.09 8.37 24.32
N ASN A 437 13.75 9.50 23.70
CA ASN A 437 14.41 10.79 23.89
C ASN A 437 13.39 11.93 23.74
N GLU A 438 13.05 12.56 24.85
CA GLU A 438 12.08 13.67 24.88
C GLU A 438 12.61 14.97 24.23
N ASP A 439 13.93 15.08 24.07
CA ASP A 439 14.59 16.25 23.48
C ASP A 439 14.60 16.21 21.93
N LEU A 440 13.97 15.20 21.30
CA LEU A 440 13.92 15.09 19.85
C LEU A 440 13.18 16.28 19.22
N GLU A 441 13.78 16.83 18.18
CA GLU A 441 13.15 17.80 17.30
C GLU A 441 12.40 17.09 16.16
N PRO A 442 11.34 17.69 15.60
CA PRO A 442 10.65 17.14 14.45
C PRO A 442 11.51 17.17 13.20
N GLU A 443 11.29 16.23 12.28
CA GLU A 443 11.92 16.25 10.97
C GLU A 443 11.22 17.25 10.05
N GLU A 444 12.02 18.05 9.34
CA GLU A 444 11.56 18.90 8.26
C GLU A 444 12.20 18.50 6.95
N ASN A 445 11.36 18.34 5.93
CA ASN A 445 11.81 17.90 4.61
C ASN A 445 11.48 18.94 3.56
N THR A 446 12.41 19.14 2.63
CA THR A 446 12.15 19.84 1.37
C THR A 446 12.37 18.88 0.21
N SER A 447 11.40 18.79 -0.68
CA SER A 447 11.42 17.88 -1.82
C SER A 447 11.23 18.61 -3.13
N PHE A 448 12.02 18.22 -4.12
CA PHE A 448 11.89 18.67 -5.52
C PHE A 448 11.71 17.46 -6.42
N GLU A 449 10.77 17.57 -7.36
CA GLU A 449 10.50 16.53 -8.35
C GLU A 449 10.33 17.15 -9.72
N THR A 450 10.77 16.43 -10.75
CA THR A 450 10.50 16.77 -12.14
C THR A 450 10.39 15.52 -12.98
N GLY A 451 9.50 15.53 -13.98
CA GLY A 451 9.28 14.35 -14.80
C GLY A 451 8.56 14.61 -16.11
N LEU A 452 8.60 13.60 -16.95
CA LEU A 452 7.89 13.53 -18.21
C LEU A 452 7.00 12.30 -18.22
N GLU A 453 5.78 12.47 -18.67
CA GLU A 453 4.84 11.37 -19.00
C GLU A 453 4.52 11.45 -20.49
N TYR A 454 4.78 10.37 -21.22
CA TYR A 454 4.48 10.25 -22.65
C TYR A 454 3.56 9.07 -22.90
N ILE A 455 2.41 9.36 -23.47
CA ILE A 455 1.43 8.37 -23.89
C ILE A 455 1.31 8.44 -25.41
N ILE A 456 1.48 7.32 -26.07
CA ILE A 456 1.30 7.17 -27.52
C ILE A 456 0.64 5.83 -27.81
N SER A 457 -0.50 5.85 -28.47
CA SER A 457 -1.35 4.67 -28.66
C SER A 457 -1.67 4.00 -27.31
N ASP A 458 -1.24 2.77 -27.10
CA ASP A 458 -1.38 2.01 -25.84
C ASP A 458 -0.11 1.99 -24.98
N TRP A 459 0.96 2.67 -25.43
CA TRP A 459 2.19 2.84 -24.66
C TRP A 459 2.11 4.01 -23.72
N ASN A 460 2.44 3.75 -22.47
CA ASN A 460 2.62 4.75 -21.43
C ASN A 460 4.05 4.67 -20.89
N MET A 461 4.76 5.78 -20.96
CA MET A 461 6.15 5.90 -20.54
C MET A 461 6.28 7.08 -19.59
N SER A 462 7.03 6.93 -18.50
CA SER A 462 7.36 8.05 -17.64
C SER A 462 8.80 7.94 -17.11
N ALA A 463 9.38 9.11 -16.91
CA ALA A 463 10.65 9.27 -16.23
C ALA A 463 10.50 10.40 -15.21
N THR A 464 10.83 10.15 -13.96
CA THR A 464 10.73 11.12 -12.88
C THR A 464 12.02 11.13 -12.09
N TYR A 465 12.64 12.29 -11.96
CA TYR A 465 13.71 12.57 -11.03
C TYR A 465 13.13 13.10 -9.73
N PHE A 466 13.65 12.67 -8.59
CA PHE A 466 13.29 13.19 -7.28
C PHE A 466 14.53 13.53 -6.46
N TYR A 467 14.40 14.54 -5.63
CA TYR A 467 15.38 14.97 -4.64
C TYR A 467 14.66 15.34 -3.35
N ARG A 468 15.19 14.92 -2.20
CA ARG A 468 14.70 15.28 -0.87
C ARG A 468 15.87 15.58 0.05
N ASN A 469 15.76 16.69 0.80
CA ASN A 469 16.62 17.07 1.90
C ASN A 469 15.84 16.93 3.21
N GLU A 470 16.43 16.35 4.22
CA GLU A 470 15.90 16.18 5.58
C GLU A 470 16.83 16.85 6.57
N ASN A 471 16.30 17.84 7.33
CA ASN A 471 17.07 18.59 8.31
C ASN A 471 16.15 19.14 9.44
N PRO A 472 16.29 18.69 10.71
CA PRO A 472 17.09 17.52 11.08
C PRO A 472 16.43 16.20 10.60
N SER A 473 17.20 15.15 10.43
CA SER A 473 16.69 13.79 10.30
C SER A 473 16.78 13.08 11.65
N LEU A 474 15.91 12.09 11.86
CA LEU A 474 15.85 11.32 13.09
C LEU A 474 16.47 9.94 12.87
N ILE A 475 17.44 9.57 13.69
CA ILE A 475 18.19 8.32 13.60
C ILE A 475 18.12 7.55 14.92
N TYR A 476 18.38 6.25 14.86
CA TYR A 476 18.65 5.41 16.02
C TYR A 476 20.15 5.17 16.09
N ASP A 477 20.78 5.70 17.14
CA ASP A 477 22.23 5.56 17.35
C ASP A 477 22.52 4.23 18.07
N LEU A 478 23.26 3.35 17.40
CA LEU A 478 23.65 2.03 17.91
C LEU A 478 24.69 2.11 19.04
N SER A 479 25.35 3.25 19.23
CA SER A 479 26.34 3.42 20.30
C SER A 479 25.70 3.83 21.63
N THR A 480 24.64 4.64 21.57
CA THR A 480 23.87 5.11 22.74
C THR A 480 22.62 4.30 22.98
N TYR A 481 22.17 3.49 21.99
CA TYR A 481 20.89 2.78 21.94
C TYR A 481 19.67 3.71 22.11
N ARG A 482 19.77 4.95 21.62
CA ARG A 482 18.72 5.97 21.73
C ARG A 482 18.40 6.61 20.38
N TYR A 483 17.20 7.20 20.30
CA TYR A 483 16.83 8.06 19.19
C TYR A 483 17.46 9.44 19.34
N GLU A 484 18.02 9.95 18.26
CA GLU A 484 18.69 11.25 18.20
C GLU A 484 18.39 11.97 16.89
N ASN A 485 18.50 13.30 16.91
CA ASN A 485 18.53 14.05 15.67
C ASN A 485 19.93 14.02 15.08
N ALA A 486 20.04 13.66 13.81
CA ALA A 486 21.32 13.61 13.12
C ALA A 486 21.98 14.99 13.05
N GLN A 487 23.29 15.03 13.19
CA GLN A 487 24.07 16.27 13.12
C GLN A 487 24.18 16.82 11.69
N GLU A 488 24.16 15.93 10.70
CA GLU A 488 24.30 16.24 9.28
C GLU A 488 22.94 16.18 8.58
N GLU A 489 22.77 17.00 7.55
CA GLU A 489 21.61 16.94 6.67
C GLU A 489 21.63 15.66 5.84
N ALA A 490 20.53 14.92 5.83
CA ALA A 490 20.38 13.76 4.98
C ALA A 490 19.75 14.13 3.64
N THR A 491 20.37 13.71 2.53
CA THR A 491 19.81 13.93 1.19
C THR A 491 19.54 12.60 0.50
N TYR A 492 18.38 12.53 -0.16
CA TYR A 492 17.96 11.39 -0.97
C TYR A 492 17.66 11.87 -2.38
N SER A 493 18.14 11.15 -3.37
CA SER A 493 17.85 11.46 -4.78
C SER A 493 17.68 10.17 -5.58
N GLY A 494 17.01 10.27 -6.71
CA GLY A 494 16.86 9.11 -7.56
C GLY A 494 16.06 9.37 -8.82
N MET A 495 15.91 8.29 -9.58
CA MET A 495 15.18 8.29 -10.84
C MET A 495 14.26 7.09 -10.93
N GLU A 496 13.03 7.33 -11.29
CA GLU A 496 12.04 6.30 -11.62
C GLU A 496 11.80 6.28 -13.13
N ILE A 497 11.87 5.10 -13.73
CA ILE A 497 11.56 4.88 -15.14
C ILE A 497 10.46 3.84 -15.22
N GLN A 498 9.39 4.15 -15.91
CA GLN A 498 8.25 3.25 -16.07
C GLN A 498 7.85 3.24 -17.53
N PHE A 499 7.55 2.06 -18.06
CA PHE A 499 6.89 1.94 -19.34
C PHE A 499 6.01 0.71 -19.39
N SER A 500 4.87 0.86 -20.03
CA SER A 500 3.92 -0.22 -20.23
C SER A 500 3.23 -0.08 -21.59
N GLY A 501 3.00 -1.19 -22.27
CA GLY A 501 2.36 -1.22 -23.57
C GLY A 501 2.32 -2.61 -24.17
N SER A 502 1.67 -2.75 -25.30
CA SER A 502 1.58 -4.01 -26.04
C SER A 502 2.78 -4.18 -26.97
N LEU A 503 3.51 -5.29 -26.78
CA LEU A 503 4.55 -5.73 -27.72
C LEU A 503 3.94 -6.40 -28.96
N ALA A 504 2.76 -7.00 -28.79
CA ALA A 504 1.93 -7.62 -29.82
C ALA A 504 0.49 -7.68 -29.33
N ASP A 505 -0.47 -7.99 -30.20
CA ASP A 505 -1.92 -7.99 -29.91
C ASP A 505 -2.31 -8.67 -28.59
N LYS A 506 -1.59 -9.72 -28.20
CA LYS A 506 -1.86 -10.52 -26.99
C LYS A 506 -0.77 -10.44 -25.93
N LEU A 507 0.32 -9.73 -26.21
CA LEU A 507 1.51 -9.69 -25.36
C LEU A 507 1.76 -8.29 -24.84
N ARG A 508 1.65 -8.09 -23.53
CA ARG A 508 1.85 -6.81 -22.86
C ARG A 508 3.08 -6.84 -21.95
N LEU A 509 3.85 -5.77 -22.03
CA LEU A 509 5.00 -5.53 -21.15
C LEU A 509 4.66 -4.42 -20.15
N ASN A 510 5.08 -4.62 -18.90
CA ASN A 510 5.12 -3.61 -17.87
C ASN A 510 6.50 -3.63 -17.21
N GLN A 511 7.18 -2.49 -17.22
CA GLN A 511 8.52 -2.30 -16.67
C GLN A 511 8.51 -1.14 -15.70
N GLN A 512 9.09 -1.38 -14.52
CA GLN A 512 9.23 -0.41 -13.44
C GLN A 512 10.67 -0.49 -12.94
N THR A 513 11.39 0.63 -12.93
CA THR A 513 12.78 0.66 -12.49
C THR A 513 13.02 1.88 -11.61
N THR A 514 13.74 1.70 -10.53
CA THR A 514 14.09 2.74 -9.57
C THR A 514 15.58 2.72 -9.30
N PHE A 515 16.18 3.89 -9.30
CA PHE A 515 17.51 4.16 -8.80
C PHE A 515 17.39 5.09 -7.62
N THR A 516 17.98 4.76 -6.48
CA THR A 516 17.98 5.57 -5.26
C THR A 516 19.41 5.75 -4.76
N SER A 517 19.73 6.96 -4.36
CA SER A 517 21.02 7.33 -3.77
C SER A 517 20.80 8.22 -2.57
N THR A 518 21.68 8.13 -1.58
CA THR A 518 21.69 9.01 -0.43
C THR A 518 23.08 9.56 -0.16
N LYS A 519 23.13 10.73 0.45
CA LYS A 519 24.28 11.27 1.14
C LYS A 519 23.87 11.55 2.57
N ASP A 520 24.63 11.02 3.54
CA ASP A 520 24.41 11.15 4.99
C ASP A 520 23.01 10.67 5.47
N GLY A 521 22.30 9.90 4.63
CA GLY A 521 20.98 9.33 4.91
C GLY A 521 21.03 7.84 5.20
N ASP A 522 19.92 7.32 5.71
CA ASP A 522 19.74 5.92 6.07
C ASP A 522 19.04 5.15 4.93
N LEU A 523 19.74 4.17 4.37
CA LEU A 523 19.19 3.22 3.38
C LEU A 523 19.29 1.77 3.85
N ARG A 524 19.24 1.52 5.16
CA ARG A 524 19.21 0.14 5.69
C ARG A 524 18.05 -0.64 5.06
N TYR A 525 18.39 -1.82 4.51
CA TYR A 525 17.49 -2.71 3.77
C TYR A 525 16.86 -2.11 2.49
N LEU A 526 17.23 -0.90 2.08
CA LEU A 526 16.73 -0.26 0.87
C LEU A 526 17.74 -0.35 -0.28
N PRO A 527 17.34 -0.91 -1.45
CA PRO A 527 18.26 -1.10 -2.55
C PRO A 527 18.55 0.22 -3.29
N LYS A 528 19.81 0.38 -3.76
CA LYS A 528 20.16 1.46 -4.68
C LYS A 528 19.56 1.29 -6.07
N PHE A 529 19.18 0.05 -6.42
CA PHE A 529 18.54 -0.32 -7.68
C PHE A 529 17.43 -1.34 -7.42
N SER A 530 16.26 -1.12 -7.99
CA SER A 530 15.21 -2.13 -8.06
C SER A 530 14.52 -2.10 -9.41
N SER A 531 14.10 -3.27 -9.89
CA SER A 531 13.43 -3.40 -11.17
C SER A 531 12.36 -4.49 -11.12
N GLN A 532 11.19 -4.18 -11.64
CA GLN A 532 10.05 -5.09 -11.76
C GLN A 532 9.64 -5.16 -13.23
N THR A 533 9.69 -6.35 -13.81
CA THR A 533 9.26 -6.59 -15.20
C THR A 533 8.11 -7.58 -15.20
N ALA A 534 7.01 -7.27 -15.83
CA ALA A 534 5.91 -8.20 -16.05
C ALA A 534 5.62 -8.36 -17.53
N LEU A 535 5.64 -9.59 -18.00
CA LEU A 535 5.27 -9.97 -19.35
C LEU A 535 3.97 -10.79 -19.28
N SER A 536 2.89 -10.26 -19.83
CA SER A 536 1.56 -10.87 -19.75
C SER A 536 1.05 -11.25 -21.12
N TYR A 537 0.69 -12.54 -21.30
CA TYR A 537 0.08 -13.06 -22.52
C TYR A 537 -1.40 -13.36 -22.28
N SER A 538 -2.28 -12.69 -23.02
CA SER A 538 -3.73 -12.87 -22.98
C SER A 538 -4.14 -13.84 -24.08
N PHE A 539 -4.52 -15.08 -23.72
CA PHE A 539 -5.07 -16.05 -24.68
C PHE A 539 -6.39 -15.52 -25.27
N ASN A 540 -7.20 -14.91 -24.42
CA ASN A 540 -8.44 -14.21 -24.71
C ASN A 540 -8.79 -13.27 -23.54
N THR A 541 -9.96 -12.66 -23.54
CA THR A 541 -10.43 -11.73 -22.48
C THR A 541 -10.49 -12.34 -21.09
N ASN A 542 -10.59 -13.66 -20.98
CA ASN A 542 -10.82 -14.39 -19.73
C ASN A 542 -9.58 -15.13 -19.21
N ARG A 543 -8.55 -15.34 -20.06
CA ARG A 543 -7.38 -16.16 -19.73
C ARG A 543 -6.10 -15.40 -19.95
N GLN A 544 -5.28 -15.33 -18.91
CA GLN A 544 -4.00 -14.61 -18.95
C GLN A 544 -2.91 -15.45 -18.27
N LEU A 545 -1.74 -15.48 -18.86
CA LEU A 545 -0.49 -15.97 -18.27
C LEU A 545 0.45 -14.77 -18.07
N SER A 546 1.06 -14.66 -16.92
CA SER A 546 1.98 -13.57 -16.59
C SER A 546 3.27 -14.12 -16.00
N LEU A 547 4.40 -13.77 -16.61
CA LEU A 547 5.74 -13.96 -16.07
C LEU A 547 6.18 -12.65 -15.45
N ARG A 548 6.59 -12.68 -14.17
CA ARG A 548 7.13 -11.52 -13.46
C ARG A 548 8.58 -11.80 -13.09
N PHE A 549 9.42 -10.85 -13.36
CA PHE A 549 10.83 -10.82 -12.97
C PHE A 549 11.06 -9.65 -12.04
N GLN A 550 11.71 -9.90 -10.93
CA GLN A 550 12.12 -8.92 -9.94
C GLN A 550 13.63 -8.97 -9.80
N ALA A 551 14.30 -7.82 -9.90
CA ALA A 551 15.69 -7.64 -9.58
C ALA A 551 15.83 -6.59 -8.47
N VAL A 552 16.55 -6.93 -7.42
CA VAL A 552 16.85 -6.07 -6.28
C VAL A 552 18.35 -6.01 -6.12
N GLY A 553 18.91 -4.81 -6.15
CA GLY A 553 20.35 -4.58 -6.01
C GLY A 553 20.85 -4.78 -4.58
N GLU A 554 22.15 -4.53 -4.40
CA GLU A 554 22.79 -4.56 -3.10
C GLU A 554 22.16 -3.56 -2.12
N ARG A 555 22.13 -3.93 -0.84
CA ARG A 555 21.55 -3.15 0.27
C ARG A 555 22.48 -3.20 1.47
N PHE A 556 22.38 -2.20 2.33
CA PHE A 556 23.03 -2.26 3.64
C PHE A 556 22.13 -2.99 4.65
N GLY A 557 22.75 -3.77 5.53
CA GLY A 557 22.12 -4.41 6.67
C GLY A 557 21.82 -3.44 7.82
N LEU A 558 21.49 -4.00 9.00
CA LEU A 558 21.09 -3.23 10.17
C LEU A 558 22.16 -2.24 10.66
N ASP A 559 23.42 -2.63 10.58
CA ASP A 559 24.57 -1.83 11.02
C ASP A 559 24.99 -0.73 10.01
N ASN A 560 24.30 -0.65 8.86
CA ASN A 560 24.60 0.27 7.74
C ASN A 560 26.03 0.10 7.14
N THR A 561 26.71 -1.00 7.45
CA THR A 561 28.06 -1.33 6.96
C THR A 561 28.12 -2.70 6.28
N THR A 562 27.37 -3.67 6.78
CA THR A 562 27.26 -5.01 6.18
C THR A 562 26.49 -4.91 4.86
N LEU A 563 27.12 -5.39 3.78
CA LEU A 563 26.53 -5.37 2.44
C LEU A 563 25.78 -6.69 2.19
N LEU A 564 24.47 -6.59 1.98
CA LEU A 564 23.63 -7.70 1.56
C LEU A 564 23.62 -7.78 0.03
N GLU A 565 23.87 -8.95 -0.51
CA GLU A 565 23.89 -9.19 -1.95
C GLU A 565 22.55 -8.91 -2.61
N GLY A 566 22.59 -8.48 -3.87
CA GLY A 566 21.39 -8.35 -4.71
C GLY A 566 20.81 -9.73 -5.06
N TYR A 567 19.53 -9.75 -5.45
CA TYR A 567 18.87 -10.99 -5.84
C TYR A 567 17.89 -10.81 -6.99
N GLU A 568 17.56 -11.92 -7.64
CA GLU A 568 16.64 -11.99 -8.75
C GLU A 568 15.60 -13.09 -8.52
N LEU A 569 14.33 -12.76 -8.70
CA LEU A 569 13.22 -13.68 -8.52
C LEU A 569 12.33 -13.74 -9.77
N PHE A 570 11.88 -14.93 -10.10
CA PHE A 570 10.93 -15.17 -11.17
C PHE A 570 9.64 -15.74 -10.60
N HIS A 571 8.52 -15.22 -11.06
CA HIS A 571 7.20 -15.67 -10.65
C HIS A 571 6.33 -15.92 -11.88
N LEU A 572 5.52 -16.96 -11.83
CA LEU A 572 4.57 -17.29 -12.90
C LEU A 572 3.16 -17.26 -12.33
N SER A 573 2.23 -16.64 -13.04
CA SER A 573 0.83 -16.56 -12.64
C SER A 573 -0.07 -16.87 -13.84
N TYR A 574 -1.10 -17.68 -13.59
CA TYR A 574 -2.15 -17.96 -14.56
C TYR A 574 -3.50 -17.61 -13.95
N LYS A 575 -4.33 -16.86 -14.68
CA LYS A 575 -5.70 -16.49 -14.29
C LYS A 575 -6.68 -16.93 -15.37
N ASN A 576 -7.85 -17.44 -14.94
CA ASN A 576 -8.94 -17.78 -15.83
C ASN A 576 -10.31 -17.46 -15.21
N ASP A 577 -11.07 -16.58 -15.87
CA ASP A 577 -12.48 -16.31 -15.56
C ASP A 577 -13.35 -17.29 -16.37
N LEU A 578 -14.07 -18.20 -15.70
CA LEU A 578 -14.89 -19.22 -16.37
C LEU A 578 -16.15 -18.58 -16.94
N LYS A 579 -16.43 -18.79 -18.25
CA LYS A 579 -17.54 -18.13 -18.93
C LYS A 579 -18.93 -18.56 -18.46
N ASN A 580 -19.09 -19.82 -18.05
CA ASN A 580 -20.41 -20.42 -17.76
C ASN A 580 -20.68 -20.57 -16.27
N ILE A 581 -19.72 -20.26 -15.43
CA ILE A 581 -19.79 -20.36 -13.98
C ILE A 581 -19.17 -19.07 -13.44
N PRO A 582 -19.77 -18.40 -12.47
CA PRO A 582 -19.23 -17.15 -11.90
C PRO A 582 -18.02 -17.45 -10.99
N LEU A 583 -17.04 -18.13 -11.53
CA LEU A 583 -15.82 -18.57 -10.86
C LEU A 583 -14.58 -18.07 -11.61
N THR A 584 -13.75 -17.34 -10.91
CA THR A 584 -12.37 -17.05 -11.30
C THR A 584 -11.44 -17.98 -10.55
N PHE A 585 -10.46 -18.55 -11.24
CA PHE A 585 -9.36 -19.23 -10.56
C PHE A 585 -8.01 -18.66 -11.01
N SER A 586 -7.07 -18.65 -10.08
CA SER A 586 -5.70 -18.22 -10.32
C SER A 586 -4.72 -19.24 -9.74
N ILE A 587 -3.60 -19.41 -10.42
CA ILE A 587 -2.48 -20.24 -9.95
C ILE A 587 -1.24 -19.39 -9.97
N HIS A 588 -0.51 -19.37 -8.87
CA HIS A 588 0.74 -18.64 -8.73
C HIS A 588 1.86 -19.60 -8.34
N ALA A 589 2.99 -19.47 -9.01
CA ALA A 589 4.27 -20.04 -8.62
C ALA A 589 5.24 -18.88 -8.35
N THR A 590 5.65 -18.71 -7.11
CA THR A 590 6.58 -17.64 -6.71
C THR A 590 7.98 -18.23 -6.53
N ASN A 591 9.01 -17.42 -6.80
CA ASN A 591 10.42 -17.87 -6.76
C ASN A 591 10.61 -19.23 -7.45
N ILE A 592 10.22 -19.32 -8.73
CA ILE A 592 10.12 -20.61 -9.46
C ILE A 592 11.45 -21.36 -9.55
N PHE A 593 12.57 -20.65 -9.48
CA PHE A 593 13.91 -21.25 -9.52
C PHE A 593 14.45 -21.60 -8.12
N ASN A 594 13.67 -21.34 -7.06
CA ASN A 594 14.07 -21.56 -5.67
C ASN A 594 15.39 -20.84 -5.32
N ALA A 595 15.51 -19.59 -5.79
CA ALA A 595 16.70 -18.79 -5.50
C ALA A 595 16.84 -18.57 -4.00
N ASN A 596 18.05 -18.72 -3.49
CA ASN A 596 18.40 -18.36 -2.12
C ASN A 596 18.83 -16.90 -2.08
N TYR A 597 18.33 -16.14 -1.13
CA TYR A 597 18.62 -14.71 -0.98
C TYR A 597 18.33 -14.27 0.47
N VAL A 598 18.79 -13.07 0.83
CA VAL A 598 18.54 -12.46 2.14
C VAL A 598 17.77 -11.17 1.94
N GLU A 599 16.63 -10.99 2.58
CA GLU A 599 15.91 -9.71 2.64
C GLU A 599 16.28 -8.93 3.90
N ILE A 600 16.27 -9.60 5.04
CA ILE A 600 16.69 -9.10 6.36
C ILE A 600 17.70 -10.10 6.91
N GLU A 601 18.81 -9.60 7.48
CA GLU A 601 19.89 -10.45 8.01
C GLU A 601 19.37 -11.46 9.02
N GLN A 602 19.80 -12.72 8.87
CA GLN A 602 19.47 -13.86 9.75
C GLN A 602 17.98 -14.25 9.79
N TYR A 603 17.11 -13.56 9.05
CA TYR A 603 15.72 -13.96 8.89
C TYR A 603 15.54 -14.85 7.67
N SER A 604 14.65 -15.82 7.81
CA SER A 604 14.26 -16.71 6.72
C SER A 604 13.55 -15.94 5.60
N THR A 605 13.76 -16.38 4.37
CA THR A 605 13.08 -15.84 3.18
C THR A 605 12.34 -16.93 2.43
N ARG A 606 11.29 -16.53 1.71
CA ARG A 606 10.44 -17.47 0.96
C ARG A 606 11.16 -18.11 -0.20
N GLY A 607 11.18 -19.44 -0.21
CA GLY A 607 11.58 -20.26 -1.32
C GLY A 607 10.53 -20.32 -2.43
N ARG A 608 10.57 -21.39 -3.21
CA ARG A 608 9.56 -21.66 -4.25
C ARG A 608 8.23 -22.07 -3.61
N ASN A 609 7.19 -21.28 -3.86
CA ASN A 609 5.87 -21.50 -3.32
C ASN A 609 4.80 -21.55 -4.41
N PHE A 610 3.73 -22.30 -4.15
CA PHE A 610 2.59 -22.46 -5.05
C PHE A 610 1.30 -22.10 -4.34
N ILE A 611 0.46 -21.29 -4.98
CA ILE A 611 -0.83 -20.84 -4.44
C ILE A 611 -1.89 -21.03 -5.52
N VAL A 612 -3.03 -21.64 -5.14
CA VAL A 612 -4.24 -21.70 -5.96
C VAL A 612 -5.30 -20.84 -5.28
N ALA A 613 -5.91 -19.95 -6.02
CA ALA A 613 -6.97 -19.07 -5.54
C ALA A 613 -8.24 -19.24 -6.36
N LEU A 614 -9.37 -19.35 -5.67
CA LEU A 614 -10.71 -19.49 -6.21
C LEU A 614 -11.58 -18.33 -5.75
N ASN A 615 -12.31 -17.70 -6.65
CA ASN A 615 -13.27 -16.64 -6.32
C ASN A 615 -14.60 -16.97 -6.98
N TYR A 616 -15.58 -17.33 -6.17
CA TYR A 616 -16.94 -17.61 -6.59
C TYR A 616 -17.86 -16.46 -6.23
N ARG A 617 -18.57 -15.92 -7.23
CA ARG A 617 -19.58 -14.88 -7.04
C ARG A 617 -20.94 -15.53 -7.19
N PHE A 618 -21.72 -15.52 -6.11
CA PHE A 618 -23.09 -16.02 -6.17
C PHE A 618 -23.94 -15.14 -7.10
N PRO A 619 -24.76 -15.75 -7.96
CA PRO A 619 -25.61 -15.03 -8.92
C PRO A 619 -26.67 -14.15 -8.28
#